data_3501377d75fdb2dadaf0015f7e47e34d
#
_entry.id   3501377d75fdb2dadaf0015f7e47e34d
#
_cell.length_a   1.000
_cell.length_b   1.000
_cell.length_c   1.000
_cell.angle_alpha   90.00
_cell.angle_beta   90.00
_cell.angle_gamma   90.00
#
_symmetry.space_group_name_H-M   'P 1'
#
loop_
_entity.id
_entity.type
_entity.pdbx_description
1 polymer ?
#
loop_
_entity_poly.entity_id
_entity_poly.type
_entity_poly.pdbx_seq_one_letter_code
_entity_poly.pdbx_strand_id
1 'polypeptide(L)'
;MFTVLLNKRAQKDLLDLPKNDVRRIRTTLNELAQETEPWLLVKKLQSHEEVPLYSCQVGHYRIILTIDHGHLIIFVITIHHRHSAYRNI
;
A
#
# COMPACT_ATOMS: atom_id res chain seq x y z
N MET A 1 0.00 3.35 16.84
CA MET A 1 0.09 4.15 15.60
C MET A 1 1.27 3.67 14.77
N PHE A 2 1.05 3.40 13.49
CA PHE A 2 2.10 2.97 12.58
C PHE A 2 2.68 4.16 11.83
N THR A 3 3.92 4.03 11.39
CA THR A 3 4.56 5.00 10.49
C THR A 3 4.48 4.45 9.07
N VAL A 4 4.05 5.28 8.12
CA VAL A 4 4.00 4.91 6.71
C VAL A 4 5.28 5.32 6.02
N LEU A 5 5.99 4.36 5.44
CA LEU A 5 7.18 4.62 4.64
C LEU A 5 6.94 4.12 3.22
N LEU A 6 7.42 4.86 2.24
CA LEU A 6 7.32 4.49 0.84
C LEU A 6 8.72 4.21 0.31
N ASN A 7 8.90 3.08 -0.38
CA ASN A 7 10.17 2.84 -1.06
C ASN A 7 10.28 3.74 -2.30
N LYS A 8 11.42 3.70 -2.96
CA LYS A 8 11.67 4.55 -4.13
C LYS A 8 10.66 4.34 -5.24
N ARG A 9 10.26 3.09 -5.48
CA ARG A 9 9.29 2.77 -6.52
C ARG A 9 7.92 3.37 -6.21
N ALA A 10 7.47 3.22 -4.97
CA ALA A 10 6.18 3.78 -4.56
C ALA A 10 6.18 5.31 -4.65
N GLN A 11 7.28 5.95 -4.27
CA GLN A 11 7.41 7.40 -4.40
C GLN A 11 7.31 7.82 -5.86
N LYS A 12 7.99 7.11 -6.75
CA LYS A 12 7.94 7.38 -8.18
C LYS A 12 6.53 7.14 -8.74
N ASP A 13 5.88 6.06 -8.32
CA ASP A 13 4.52 5.77 -8.74
C ASP A 13 3.58 6.92 -8.40
N LEU A 14 3.70 7.49 -7.19
CA LEU A 14 2.88 8.62 -6.77
C LEU A 14 3.09 9.86 -7.63
N LEU A 15 4.33 10.11 -8.07
CA LEU A 15 4.63 11.28 -8.89
C LEU A 15 3.91 11.25 -10.24
N ASP A 16 3.57 10.07 -10.72
CA ASP A 16 2.91 9.89 -12.01
C ASP A 16 1.38 9.95 -11.91
N LEU A 17 0.83 10.15 -10.72
CA LEU A 17 -0.61 10.13 -10.49
C LEU A 17 -1.19 11.54 -10.40
N PRO A 18 -2.48 11.69 -10.78
CA PRO A 18 -3.19 12.96 -10.56
C PRO A 18 -3.23 13.32 -9.07
N LYS A 19 -3.21 14.62 -8.79
CA LYS A 19 -3.17 15.12 -7.41
C LYS A 19 -4.31 14.60 -6.54
N ASN A 20 -5.51 14.48 -7.10
CA ASN A 20 -6.65 13.97 -6.33
C ASN A 20 -6.45 12.53 -5.91
N ASP A 21 -5.86 11.71 -6.78
CA ASP A 21 -5.60 10.31 -6.49
C ASP A 21 -4.50 10.17 -5.44
N VAL A 22 -3.45 10.99 -5.55
CA VAL A 22 -2.39 11.03 -4.53
C VAL A 22 -2.97 11.37 -3.16
N ARG A 23 -3.85 12.35 -3.11
CA ARG A 23 -4.49 12.77 -1.85
C ARG A 23 -5.31 11.63 -1.24
N ARG A 24 -6.10 10.94 -2.06
CA ARG A 24 -6.91 9.81 -1.60
C ARG A 24 -6.05 8.68 -1.07
N ILE A 25 -4.98 8.36 -1.77
CA ILE A 25 -4.04 7.31 -1.36
C ILE A 25 -3.39 7.68 -0.03
N ARG A 26 -2.89 8.91 0.10
CA ARG A 26 -2.25 9.37 1.34
C ARG A 26 -3.23 9.35 2.51
N THR A 27 -4.46 9.80 2.29
CA THR A 27 -5.50 9.79 3.33
C THR A 27 -5.78 8.37 3.79
N THR A 28 -5.95 7.44 2.84
CA THR A 28 -6.23 6.04 3.17
C THR A 28 -5.07 5.40 3.94
N LEU A 29 -3.83 5.66 3.50
CA LEU A 29 -2.66 5.12 4.20
C LEU A 29 -2.53 5.70 5.62
N ASN A 30 -2.82 6.98 5.79
CA ASN A 30 -2.78 7.61 7.11
C ASN A 30 -3.87 7.05 8.02
N GLU A 31 -5.06 6.80 7.51
CA GLU A 31 -6.13 6.17 8.28
C GLU A 31 -5.74 4.75 8.68
N LEU A 32 -5.14 4.00 7.75
CA LEU A 32 -4.66 2.64 8.03
C LEU A 32 -3.61 2.65 9.13
N ALA A 33 -2.73 3.66 9.12
CA ALA A 33 -1.67 3.81 10.12
C ALA A 33 -2.20 4.09 11.52
N GLN A 34 -3.40 4.63 11.65
CA GLN A 34 -4.03 4.90 12.94
C GLN A 34 -4.64 3.65 13.57
N GLU A 35 -4.84 2.60 12.80
CA GLU A 35 -5.47 1.38 13.28
C GLU A 35 -4.52 0.56 14.13
N THR A 36 -5.06 -0.10 15.15
CA THR A 36 -4.28 -0.98 16.02
C THR A 36 -3.87 -2.25 15.27
N GLU A 37 -4.75 -2.73 14.42
CA GLU A 37 -4.54 -3.97 13.65
C GLU A 37 -4.80 -3.72 12.16
N PRO A 38 -3.92 -2.92 11.51
CA PRO A 38 -4.15 -2.53 10.11
C PRO A 38 -4.21 -3.70 9.14
N TRP A 39 -3.57 -4.83 9.47
CA TRP A 39 -3.59 -6.01 8.61
C TRP A 39 -4.99 -6.63 8.46
N LEU A 40 -5.93 -6.30 9.34
CA LEU A 40 -7.31 -6.77 9.23
C LEU A 40 -8.12 -5.99 8.19
N LEU A 41 -7.63 -4.83 7.77
CA LEU A 41 -8.32 -3.94 6.83
C LEU A 41 -7.81 -4.06 5.41
N VAL A 42 -6.81 -4.89 5.18
CA VAL A 42 -6.20 -5.10 3.87
C VAL A 42 -6.25 -6.57 3.51
N LYS A 43 -6.09 -6.85 2.22
CA LYS A 43 -6.13 -8.24 1.74
C LYS A 43 -4.73 -8.84 1.78
N LYS A 44 -4.57 -9.95 2.47
CA LYS A 44 -3.30 -10.67 2.46
C LYS A 44 -3.13 -11.39 1.13
N LEU A 45 -2.00 -11.18 0.49
CA LEU A 45 -1.67 -11.83 -0.76
C LEU A 45 -0.95 -13.15 -0.49
N GLN A 46 -1.21 -14.14 -1.35
CA GLN A 46 -0.41 -15.35 -1.32
C GLN A 46 0.96 -15.04 -1.89
N SER A 47 1.97 -15.29 -1.10
CA SER A 47 3.35 -14.99 -1.47
C SER A 47 4.24 -16.12 -0.99
N HIS A 48 5.26 -16.44 -1.79
CA HIS A 48 6.30 -17.39 -1.40
C HIS A 48 7.43 -16.70 -0.63
N GLU A 49 7.31 -15.39 -0.41
CA GLU A 49 8.30 -14.64 0.34
C GLU A 49 8.06 -14.79 1.84
N GLU A 50 9.12 -14.66 2.62
CA GLU A 50 9.06 -14.75 4.07
C GLU A 50 8.22 -13.64 4.68
N VAL A 51 8.21 -12.47 4.03
CA VAL A 51 7.48 -11.31 4.52
C VAL A 51 6.08 -11.29 3.89
N PRO A 52 5.02 -11.26 4.71
CA PRO A 52 3.67 -11.20 4.15
C PRO A 52 3.44 -9.90 3.37
N LEU A 53 2.83 -10.04 2.20
CA LEU A 53 2.42 -8.90 1.38
C LEU A 53 0.92 -8.72 1.47
N TYR A 54 0.51 -7.46 1.45
CA TYR A 54 -0.90 -7.09 1.50
C TYR A 54 -1.25 -6.17 0.35
N SER A 55 -2.51 -6.18 -0.03
CA SER A 55 -3.06 -5.31 -1.06
C SER A 55 -4.14 -4.41 -0.45
N CYS A 56 -4.00 -3.12 -0.67
CA CYS A 56 -4.98 -2.12 -0.26
C CYS A 56 -5.51 -1.43 -1.50
N GLN A 57 -6.83 -1.48 -1.71
CA GLN A 57 -7.43 -0.85 -2.89
C GLN A 57 -7.94 0.55 -2.54
N VAL A 58 -7.52 1.54 -3.34
CA VAL A 58 -7.97 2.91 -3.22
C VAL A 58 -8.42 3.38 -4.60
N GLY A 59 -9.74 3.49 -4.80
CA GLY A 59 -10.30 3.81 -6.10
C GLY A 59 -9.88 2.79 -7.15
N HIS A 60 -9.22 3.24 -8.20
CA HIS A 60 -8.74 2.37 -9.28
C HIS A 60 -7.29 1.90 -9.07
N TYR A 61 -6.74 2.15 -7.90
CA TYR A 61 -5.34 1.81 -7.61
C TYR A 61 -5.25 0.68 -6.60
N ARG A 62 -4.21 -0.11 -6.76
CA ARG A 62 -3.87 -1.19 -5.83
C ARG A 62 -2.51 -0.88 -5.23
N ILE A 63 -2.48 -0.81 -3.90
CA ILE A 63 -1.27 -0.50 -3.16
C ILE A 63 -0.75 -1.79 -2.55
N ILE A 64 0.46 -2.18 -2.92
CA ILE A 64 1.12 -3.34 -2.34
C ILE A 64 2.00 -2.87 -1.20
N LEU A 65 1.80 -3.45 -0.05
CA LEU A 65 2.50 -3.04 1.17
C LEU A 65 2.81 -4.24 2.05
N THR A 66 3.72 -4.04 2.97
CA THR A 66 3.98 -4.98 4.05
C THR A 66 3.84 -4.24 5.38
N ILE A 67 3.62 -5.00 6.45
CA ILE A 67 3.40 -4.43 7.78
C ILE A 67 4.38 -5.07 8.75
N ASP A 68 5.19 -4.24 9.39
CA ASP A 68 6.14 -4.66 10.41
C ASP A 68 5.51 -4.34 11.77
N HIS A 69 5.03 -5.37 12.44
CA HIS A 69 4.37 -5.24 13.74
C HIS A 69 5.35 -4.83 14.84
N GLY A 70 6.58 -5.31 14.76
CA GLY A 70 7.58 -5.05 15.79
C GLY A 70 8.03 -3.60 15.82
N HIS A 71 8.15 -2.98 14.65
CA HIS A 71 8.59 -1.59 14.51
C HIS A 71 7.45 -0.63 14.22
N LEU A 72 6.21 -1.13 14.12
CA LEU A 72 5.03 -0.34 13.81
C LEU A 72 5.19 0.46 12.52
N ILE A 73 5.60 -0.23 11.45
CA ILE A 73 5.82 0.37 10.14
C ILE A 73 4.92 -0.28 9.10
N ILE A 74 4.27 0.55 8.31
CA ILE A 74 3.60 0.14 7.06
C ILE A 74 4.51 0.55 5.92
N PHE A 75 5.07 -0.42 5.22
CA PHE A 75 6.03 -0.17 4.16
C PHE A 75 5.37 -0.36 2.80
N VAL A 76 5.19 0.74 2.07
CA VAL A 76 4.54 0.73 0.75
C VAL A 76 5.57 0.39 -0.31
N ILE A 77 5.33 -0.69 -1.03
CA ILE A 77 6.28 -1.23 -2.00
C ILE A 77 6.01 -0.70 -3.41
N THR A 78 4.76 -0.72 -3.83
CA THR A 78 4.40 -0.28 -5.18
C THR A 78 2.93 0.12 -5.23
N ILE A 79 2.59 0.99 -6.17
CA ILE A 79 1.23 1.45 -6.40
C ILE A 79 0.92 1.21 -7.88
N HIS A 80 -0.09 0.41 -8.16
CA HIS A 80 -0.49 0.06 -9.53
C HIS A 80 -1.88 0.57 -9.83
N HIS A 81 -2.08 1.03 -11.05
CA HIS A 81 -3.43 1.20 -11.55
C HIS A 81 -4.07 -0.18 -11.68
N ARG A 82 -5.35 -0.29 -11.35
CA ARG A 82 -6.07 -1.56 -11.35
C ARG A 82 -5.91 -2.35 -12.66
N HIS A 83 -6.02 -1.65 -13.80
CA HIS A 83 -5.88 -2.29 -15.11
C HIS A 83 -4.46 -2.79 -15.37
N SER A 84 -3.46 -2.03 -14.94
CA SER A 84 -2.06 -2.43 -15.12
C SER A 84 -1.71 -3.67 -14.31
N ALA A 85 -2.29 -3.80 -13.11
CA ALA A 85 -2.06 -4.96 -12.25
C ALA A 85 -2.56 -6.25 -12.89
N TYR A 86 -3.61 -6.19 -13.70
CA TYR A 86 -4.16 -7.36 -14.37
C TYR A 86 -3.49 -7.68 -15.70
N ARG A 87 -2.85 -6.69 -16.34
CA ARG A 87 -2.19 -6.90 -17.63
C ARG A 87 -0.89 -7.67 -17.54
N ASN A 88 -0.28 -7.71 -16.38
CA ASN A 88 1.02 -8.34 -16.18
C ASN A 88 0.92 -9.77 -15.64
N ILE A 89 -0.26 -10.32 -15.69
CA ILE A 89 -0.51 -11.71 -15.27
C ILE A 89 -0.46 -12.66 -16.45
#